data_7d4d079f5b98b9fed9b01b735e59ef5c
#
_entry.id   7d4d079f5b98b9fed9b01b735e59ef5c
#
_cell.length_a   1.000
_cell.length_b   1.000
_cell.length_c   1.000
_cell.angle_alpha   90.00
_cell.angle_beta   90.00
_cell.angle_gamma   90.00
#
_symmetry.space_group_name_H-M   'P 1'
#
loop_
_entity.id
_entity.type
_entity.pdbx_description
1 polymer ?
#
loop_
_entity_poly.entity_id
_entity_poly.type
_entity_poly.pdbx_seq_one_letter_code
_entity_poly.pdbx_strand_id
1 'polypeptide(L)'
;MRGGEITIQGSSGSETGSAMEGGILLVRGHAGDYLGSRMSGGAVIVMGSVGSDPGNGMTGGRIIVSGSCPPPPDGVEMRSIKKSEIKEFSKILEPMGLELNEDALVLEPGEIIHGEDSRPECSILEGFENISLHPNEDSLADNAILDHYTLLVQNDSDSEGALLEIPWLISCQTTLGSEEWDEVVAPAIVRSETRTNDLLLVGKKEFAESIDFVRNCSGLILDITEFPGLDDSEIEAMVISMRSRMDNNAIILLRGRIDRIERVFRLVMDLELDGAVVICSTPSGSRLASSLPKIGLASKAMGISETGKFVMLEIDFEPEAKDMLIAVASGCTAIVSPHMGGSVHSKIEVLGKEIRGWMRDIGVDRIDRIGRRNLRANDYDTAAISGLRLVGYERPLKMWLELG
;
A
#
# COMPACT_ATOMS: atom_id res chain seq x y z
N MET A 1 -1.58 -7.30 -30.34
CA MET A 1 -0.83 -7.27 -31.63
C MET A 1 -0.12 -8.60 -31.79
N ARG A 2 -0.24 -9.27 -32.95
CA ARG A 2 0.37 -10.59 -33.21
C ARG A 2 1.56 -10.55 -34.18
N GLY A 3 1.84 -9.39 -34.77
CA GLY A 3 2.93 -9.18 -35.73
C GLY A 3 2.84 -7.81 -36.39
N GLY A 4 3.80 -7.48 -37.25
CA GLY A 4 3.89 -6.20 -37.93
C GLY A 4 4.63 -5.15 -37.09
N GLU A 5 4.64 -3.91 -37.57
CA GLU A 5 5.35 -2.78 -36.98
C GLU A 5 4.41 -1.59 -36.79
N ILE A 6 4.39 -1.00 -35.61
CA ILE A 6 3.65 0.20 -35.29
C ILE A 6 4.61 1.24 -34.75
N THR A 7 4.56 2.46 -35.27
CA THR A 7 5.36 3.58 -34.76
C THR A 7 4.43 4.70 -34.27
N ILE A 8 4.57 5.07 -33.01
CA ILE A 8 3.93 6.22 -32.40
C ILE A 8 4.92 7.38 -32.40
N GLN A 9 4.58 8.47 -33.12
CA GLN A 9 5.48 9.63 -33.33
C GLN A 9 5.64 10.51 -32.08
N GLY A 10 4.73 10.43 -31.13
CA GLY A 10 4.76 11.15 -29.87
C GLY A 10 4.86 10.23 -28.66
N SER A 11 4.30 10.68 -27.56
CA SER A 11 4.12 9.88 -26.32
C SER A 11 2.85 9.04 -26.41
N SER A 12 2.81 7.98 -25.65
CA SER A 12 1.68 7.07 -25.51
C SER A 12 1.16 7.06 -24.08
N GLY A 13 -0.10 6.66 -23.91
CA GLY A 13 -0.74 6.52 -22.60
C GLY A 13 -0.34 5.22 -21.87
N SER A 14 -1.07 4.93 -20.82
CA SER A 14 -0.93 3.70 -20.03
C SER A 14 -1.32 2.48 -20.88
N GLU A 15 -0.80 1.30 -20.49
CA GLU A 15 -1.06 -0.02 -21.10
C GLU A 15 -0.66 -0.15 -22.59
N THR A 16 0.17 0.74 -23.07
CA THR A 16 0.67 0.67 -24.44
C THR A 16 1.44 -0.65 -24.66
N GLY A 17 1.06 -1.42 -25.68
CA GLY A 17 1.61 -2.75 -25.95
C GLY A 17 1.09 -3.87 -25.03
N SER A 18 0.04 -3.62 -24.26
CA SER A 18 -0.58 -4.64 -23.41
C SER A 18 -1.05 -5.85 -24.21
N ALA A 19 -0.84 -7.06 -23.65
CA ALA A 19 -1.17 -8.35 -24.25
C ALA A 19 -0.61 -8.55 -25.67
N MET A 20 0.55 -7.97 -25.97
CA MET A 20 1.21 -8.13 -27.28
C MET A 20 1.79 -9.53 -27.41
N GLU A 21 1.45 -10.24 -28.47
CA GLU A 21 1.94 -11.60 -28.76
C GLU A 21 3.12 -11.61 -29.73
N GLY A 22 3.36 -10.51 -30.46
CA GLY A 22 4.44 -10.41 -31.46
C GLY A 22 4.43 -9.11 -32.23
N GLY A 23 5.50 -8.88 -33.00
CA GLY A 23 5.70 -7.65 -33.76
C GLY A 23 6.56 -6.62 -33.02
N ILE A 24 6.64 -5.40 -33.54
CA ILE A 24 7.44 -4.31 -32.99
C ILE A 24 6.57 -3.08 -32.80
N LEU A 25 6.60 -2.53 -31.61
CA LEU A 25 5.94 -1.27 -31.26
C LEU A 25 7.02 -0.26 -30.85
N LEU A 26 7.13 0.83 -31.60
CA LEU A 26 8.06 1.92 -31.33
C LEU A 26 7.30 3.15 -30.84
N VAL A 27 7.68 3.68 -29.69
CA VAL A 27 7.21 4.95 -29.12
C VAL A 27 8.37 5.95 -29.11
N ARG A 28 8.26 7.04 -29.88
CA ARG A 28 9.33 8.06 -29.95
C ARG A 28 9.40 8.97 -28.74
N GLY A 29 8.29 9.15 -28.05
CA GLY A 29 8.20 9.93 -26.82
C GLY A 29 8.24 9.04 -25.58
N HIS A 30 7.49 9.45 -24.57
CA HIS A 30 7.32 8.73 -23.31
C HIS A 30 6.16 7.74 -23.40
N ALA A 31 6.15 6.73 -22.56
CA ALA A 31 5.01 5.84 -22.38
C ALA A 31 4.50 5.93 -20.93
N GLY A 32 3.18 5.76 -20.77
CA GLY A 32 2.54 5.76 -19.45
C GLY A 32 2.78 4.47 -18.66
N ASP A 33 1.98 4.27 -17.62
CA ASP A 33 2.05 3.12 -16.73
C ASP A 33 1.67 1.81 -17.43
N TYR A 34 2.11 0.67 -16.87
CA TYR A 34 1.80 -0.69 -17.36
C TYR A 34 2.20 -0.95 -18.83
N LEU A 35 3.25 -0.29 -19.30
CA LEU A 35 3.80 -0.53 -20.64
C LEU A 35 4.09 -2.01 -20.86
N GLY A 36 3.57 -2.62 -21.94
CA GLY A 36 3.78 -4.03 -22.26
C GLY A 36 3.21 -5.02 -21.25
N SER A 37 2.24 -4.62 -20.45
CA SER A 37 1.56 -5.49 -19.50
C SER A 37 1.05 -6.77 -20.18
N ARG A 38 1.28 -7.94 -19.56
CA ARG A 38 0.87 -9.27 -20.04
C ARG A 38 1.36 -9.60 -21.47
N MET A 39 2.43 -8.98 -21.88
CA MET A 39 3.07 -9.27 -23.17
C MET A 39 3.63 -10.70 -23.18
N SER A 40 3.35 -11.46 -24.25
CA SER A 40 3.85 -12.82 -24.43
C SER A 40 4.85 -12.96 -25.58
N GLY A 41 5.10 -11.87 -26.34
CA GLY A 41 6.07 -11.89 -27.44
C GLY A 41 6.19 -10.54 -28.14
N GLY A 42 7.21 -10.39 -28.98
CA GLY A 42 7.51 -9.17 -29.72
C GLY A 42 8.47 -8.23 -29.00
N ALA A 43 8.57 -6.99 -29.47
CA ALA A 43 9.41 -5.95 -28.88
C ALA A 43 8.66 -4.61 -28.79
N VAL A 44 8.74 -3.98 -27.63
CA VAL A 44 8.30 -2.61 -27.41
C VAL A 44 9.52 -1.73 -27.19
N ILE A 45 9.69 -0.68 -27.96
CA ILE A 45 10.84 0.22 -27.88
C ILE A 45 10.32 1.62 -27.54
N VAL A 46 10.81 2.20 -26.45
CA VAL A 46 10.47 3.54 -26.00
C VAL A 46 11.73 4.40 -25.97
N MET A 47 11.73 5.48 -26.77
CA MET A 47 12.88 6.39 -26.83
C MET A 47 12.92 7.36 -25.64
N GLY A 48 11.77 7.60 -24.99
CA GLY A 48 11.66 8.38 -23.76
C GLY A 48 11.61 7.54 -22.49
N SER A 49 11.07 8.14 -21.43
CA SER A 49 10.86 7.49 -20.14
C SER A 49 9.54 6.74 -20.09
N VAL A 50 9.44 5.79 -19.17
CA VAL A 50 8.22 5.01 -18.95
C VAL A 50 7.65 5.25 -17.54
N GLY A 51 6.33 5.03 -17.40
CA GLY A 51 5.62 5.11 -16.12
C GLY A 51 5.84 3.89 -15.23
N SER A 52 5.00 3.73 -14.21
CA SER A 52 5.08 2.63 -13.25
C SER A 52 4.77 1.27 -13.88
N ASP A 53 5.27 0.21 -13.26
CA ASP A 53 4.96 -1.19 -13.56
C ASP A 53 5.16 -1.64 -15.03
N PRO A 54 6.25 -1.26 -15.69
CA PRO A 54 6.51 -1.70 -17.04
C PRO A 54 6.73 -3.23 -17.09
N GLY A 55 6.07 -3.89 -18.05
CA GLY A 55 6.15 -5.34 -18.23
C GLY A 55 5.31 -6.15 -17.24
N ASN A 56 4.43 -5.53 -16.49
CA ASN A 56 3.61 -6.21 -15.48
C ASN A 56 2.94 -7.49 -16.04
N GLY A 57 3.27 -8.66 -15.45
CA GLY A 57 2.73 -9.95 -15.87
C GLY A 57 3.20 -10.43 -17.27
N MET A 58 4.26 -9.85 -17.85
CA MET A 58 4.81 -10.34 -19.12
C MET A 58 5.36 -11.76 -18.98
N THR A 59 5.09 -12.60 -19.99
CA THR A 59 5.55 -13.99 -20.08
C THR A 59 6.51 -14.22 -21.24
N GLY A 60 6.71 -13.21 -22.08
CA GLY A 60 7.59 -13.26 -23.26
C GLY A 60 7.75 -11.88 -23.86
N GLY A 61 8.67 -11.77 -24.83
CA GLY A 61 8.99 -10.51 -25.49
C GLY A 61 10.05 -9.69 -24.76
N ARG A 62 10.28 -8.46 -25.25
CA ARG A 62 11.28 -7.52 -24.71
C ARG A 62 10.75 -6.10 -24.74
N ILE A 63 11.00 -5.35 -23.68
CA ILE A 63 10.74 -3.91 -23.62
C ILE A 63 12.08 -3.19 -23.54
N ILE A 64 12.36 -2.28 -24.46
CA ILE A 64 13.61 -1.51 -24.53
C ILE A 64 13.29 -0.05 -24.20
N VAL A 65 13.96 0.52 -23.21
CA VAL A 65 13.75 1.90 -22.74
C VAL A 65 15.05 2.69 -22.82
N SER A 66 15.07 3.75 -23.62
CA SER A 66 16.24 4.64 -23.74
C SER A 66 16.26 5.74 -22.66
N GLY A 67 15.12 6.07 -22.07
CA GLY A 67 15.00 7.06 -21.00
C GLY A 67 15.01 6.45 -19.59
N SER A 68 14.44 7.14 -18.63
CA SER A 68 14.31 6.62 -17.28
C SER A 68 13.23 5.52 -17.21
N CYS A 69 13.56 4.47 -16.47
CA CYS A 69 12.65 3.35 -16.23
C CYS A 69 12.60 3.10 -14.72
N PRO A 70 11.41 3.10 -14.11
CA PRO A 70 11.28 2.71 -12.71
C PRO A 70 11.62 1.21 -12.55
N PRO A 71 11.87 0.74 -11.32
CA PRO A 71 12.02 -0.68 -11.05
C PRO A 71 10.82 -1.46 -11.59
N PRO A 72 11.04 -2.55 -12.34
CA PRO A 72 9.94 -3.36 -12.85
C PRO A 72 9.24 -4.13 -11.73
N PRO A 73 8.02 -4.60 -11.95
CA PRO A 73 7.32 -5.48 -11.02
C PRO A 73 7.98 -6.85 -10.91
N ASP A 74 7.56 -7.64 -9.91
CA ASP A 74 8.03 -9.01 -9.70
C ASP A 74 7.78 -9.87 -10.94
N GLY A 75 8.74 -10.75 -11.25
CA GLY A 75 8.70 -11.60 -12.44
C GLY A 75 9.18 -10.92 -13.73
N VAL A 76 9.73 -9.70 -13.64
CA VAL A 76 10.35 -8.99 -14.75
C VAL A 76 11.78 -8.61 -14.38
N GLU A 77 12.73 -9.03 -15.19
CA GLU A 77 14.14 -8.67 -15.03
C GLU A 77 14.50 -7.45 -15.88
N MET A 78 15.24 -6.54 -15.26
CA MET A 78 15.78 -5.35 -15.93
C MET A 78 17.29 -5.44 -16.01
N ARG A 79 17.82 -5.24 -17.21
CA ARG A 79 19.28 -5.26 -17.48
C ARG A 79 19.67 -4.20 -18.52
N SER A 80 20.95 -3.91 -18.59
CA SER A 80 21.48 -3.09 -19.68
C SER A 80 21.39 -3.80 -21.04
N ILE A 81 21.19 -3.02 -22.08
CA ILE A 81 21.13 -3.53 -23.47
C ILE A 81 22.45 -4.11 -23.90
N LYS A 82 22.43 -5.21 -24.67
CA LYS A 82 23.61 -5.82 -25.25
C LYS A 82 23.94 -5.20 -26.62
N LYS A 83 25.21 -5.13 -26.98
CA LYS A 83 25.65 -4.61 -28.31
C LYS A 83 25.02 -5.35 -29.49
N SER A 84 24.73 -6.63 -29.35
CA SER A 84 24.01 -7.41 -30.36
C SER A 84 22.57 -6.95 -30.56
N GLU A 85 21.91 -6.54 -29.49
CA GLU A 85 20.51 -6.04 -29.51
C GLU A 85 20.47 -4.63 -30.12
N ILE A 86 21.42 -3.77 -29.78
CA ILE A 86 21.53 -2.45 -30.42
C ILE A 86 21.64 -2.64 -31.93
N LYS A 87 22.49 -3.57 -32.40
CA LYS A 87 22.66 -3.86 -33.83
C LYS A 87 21.43 -4.51 -34.47
N GLU A 88 20.66 -5.27 -33.72
CA GLU A 88 19.38 -5.86 -34.15
C GLU A 88 18.38 -4.77 -34.43
N PHE A 89 18.17 -3.86 -33.46
CA PHE A 89 17.15 -2.81 -33.54
C PHE A 89 17.59 -1.58 -34.36
N SER A 90 18.90 -1.34 -34.55
CA SER A 90 19.38 -0.24 -35.39
C SER A 90 18.84 -0.32 -36.83
N LYS A 91 18.67 -1.53 -37.38
CA LYS A 91 18.08 -1.72 -38.70
C LYS A 91 16.67 -1.11 -38.86
N ILE A 92 15.93 -1.01 -37.75
CA ILE A 92 14.58 -0.47 -37.72
C ILE A 92 14.61 1.01 -37.36
N LEU A 93 15.53 1.43 -36.51
CA LEU A 93 15.59 2.78 -35.96
C LEU A 93 16.34 3.77 -36.85
N GLU A 94 17.46 3.33 -37.50
CA GLU A 94 18.25 4.18 -38.39
C GLU A 94 17.47 4.83 -39.53
N PRO A 95 16.53 4.14 -40.22
CA PRO A 95 15.72 4.75 -41.24
C PRO A 95 14.81 5.88 -40.71
N MET A 96 14.56 5.90 -39.41
CA MET A 96 13.75 6.91 -38.74
C MET A 96 14.60 8.00 -38.06
N GLY A 97 15.92 7.95 -38.19
CA GLY A 97 16.85 8.87 -37.56
C GLY A 97 16.94 8.70 -36.04
N LEU A 98 16.74 7.48 -35.54
CA LEU A 98 16.78 7.14 -34.11
C LEU A 98 17.91 6.18 -33.83
N GLU A 99 18.51 6.31 -32.68
CA GLU A 99 19.60 5.46 -32.18
C GLU A 99 19.35 5.05 -30.75
N LEU A 100 19.69 3.81 -30.40
CA LEU A 100 19.69 3.33 -29.00
C LEU A 100 21.04 3.60 -28.36
N ASN A 101 21.03 4.18 -27.19
CA ASN A 101 22.24 4.39 -26.38
C ASN A 101 22.70 3.09 -25.73
N GLU A 102 23.99 2.98 -25.40
CA GLU A 102 24.53 1.85 -24.63
C GLU A 102 23.96 1.75 -23.22
N ASP A 103 23.40 2.83 -22.71
CA ASP A 103 22.73 2.92 -21.39
C ASP A 103 21.25 2.51 -21.41
N ALA A 104 20.70 2.14 -22.58
CA ALA A 104 19.33 1.70 -22.67
C ALA A 104 19.07 0.44 -21.82
N LEU A 105 17.89 0.37 -21.26
CA LEU A 105 17.46 -0.73 -20.38
C LEU A 105 16.58 -1.70 -21.18
N VAL A 106 16.74 -2.99 -20.89
CA VAL A 106 15.90 -4.06 -21.44
C VAL A 106 15.18 -4.75 -20.30
N LEU A 107 13.85 -4.84 -20.42
CA LEU A 107 13.03 -5.63 -19.56
C LEU A 107 12.61 -6.90 -20.30
N GLU A 108 12.75 -8.03 -19.64
CA GLU A 108 12.36 -9.34 -20.15
C GLU A 108 11.75 -10.17 -19.01
N PRO A 109 10.94 -11.21 -19.33
CA PRO A 109 10.44 -12.09 -18.29
C PRO A 109 11.59 -12.68 -17.50
N GLY A 110 11.58 -12.49 -16.21
CA GLY A 110 12.46 -13.19 -15.28
C GLY A 110 12.00 -14.64 -15.09
N GLU A 111 12.87 -15.49 -14.61
CA GLU A 111 12.44 -16.78 -14.10
C GLU A 111 11.48 -16.51 -12.95
N ILE A 112 10.21 -16.87 -13.13
CA ILE A 112 9.28 -16.96 -12.02
C ILE A 112 9.80 -18.12 -11.18
N ILE A 113 10.67 -17.81 -10.23
CA ILE A 113 11.07 -18.78 -9.22
C ILE A 113 9.80 -19.03 -8.41
N HIS A 114 9.06 -20.06 -8.77
CA HIS A 114 8.04 -20.66 -7.92
C HIS A 114 8.76 -21.36 -6.74
N GLY A 115 9.58 -20.61 -6.01
CA GLY A 115 10.14 -20.98 -4.74
C GLY A 115 9.12 -20.58 -3.70
N GLU A 116 8.47 -21.55 -3.13
CA GLU A 116 7.94 -21.38 -1.78
C GLU A 116 9.06 -20.71 -0.97
N ASP A 117 8.79 -19.55 -0.36
CA ASP A 117 9.61 -18.85 0.65
C ASP A 117 10.77 -17.92 0.25
N SER A 118 10.95 -17.48 -0.97
CA SER A 118 11.92 -16.40 -1.21
C SER A 118 11.28 -15.06 -1.59
N ARG A 119 10.28 -14.61 -0.84
CA ARG A 119 9.94 -13.18 -0.82
C ARG A 119 11.12 -12.44 -0.19
N PRO A 120 11.64 -11.37 -0.81
CA PRO A 120 12.66 -10.56 -0.15
C PRO A 120 12.08 -10.16 1.22
N GLU A 121 12.87 -10.36 2.27
CA GLU A 121 12.47 -9.96 3.61
C GLU A 121 12.15 -8.46 3.58
N CYS A 122 10.88 -8.15 3.74
CA CYS A 122 10.43 -6.78 3.87
C CYS A 122 10.66 -6.38 5.32
N SER A 123 11.37 -5.28 5.56
CA SER A 123 11.70 -4.84 6.91
C SER A 123 11.40 -3.38 7.14
N ILE A 124 11.08 -3.06 8.39
CA ILE A 124 11.05 -1.70 8.89
C ILE A 124 12.37 -1.50 9.66
N LEU A 125 13.21 -0.59 9.13
CA LEU A 125 14.53 -0.30 9.71
C LEU A 125 14.45 0.65 10.89
N GLU A 126 13.42 1.51 10.91
CA GLU A 126 13.22 2.54 11.92
C GLU A 126 11.73 2.83 12.06
N GLY A 127 11.21 2.78 13.28
CA GLY A 127 9.84 3.08 13.64
C GLY A 127 9.56 4.59 13.73
N PHE A 128 8.84 4.97 14.78
CA PHE A 128 8.52 6.37 15.07
C PHE A 128 9.32 6.95 16.24
N GLU A 129 10.44 6.34 16.63
CA GLU A 129 11.24 6.71 17.80
C GLU A 129 11.66 8.18 17.77
N ASN A 130 11.98 8.68 16.57
CA ASN A 130 12.43 10.06 16.33
C ASN A 130 11.30 11.06 16.09
N ILE A 131 10.05 10.68 16.36
CA ILE A 131 8.90 11.58 16.33
C ILE A 131 8.36 11.76 17.75
N SER A 132 8.09 12.98 18.15
CA SER A 132 7.49 13.33 19.45
C SER A 132 6.11 13.95 19.28
N LEU A 133 5.27 13.71 20.27
CA LEU A 133 3.96 14.35 20.43
C LEU A 133 4.15 15.69 21.13
N HIS A 134 3.43 16.70 20.65
CA HIS A 134 3.53 18.07 21.16
C HIS A 134 2.16 18.60 21.58
N PRO A 135 2.04 19.24 22.75
CA PRO A 135 0.77 19.77 23.23
C PRO A 135 0.24 20.88 22.31
N ASN A 136 -1.07 21.04 22.36
CA ASN A 136 -1.75 22.21 21.82
C ASN A 136 -1.49 23.42 22.74
N GLU A 137 -1.22 24.58 22.15
CA GLU A 137 -0.90 25.80 22.92
C GLU A 137 -2.07 26.29 23.79
N ASP A 138 -3.32 25.91 23.46
CA ASP A 138 -4.53 26.56 24.00
C ASP A 138 -5.43 25.68 24.88
N SER A 139 -5.13 24.41 25.14
CA SER A 139 -6.05 23.60 25.93
C SER A 139 -5.40 22.44 26.71
N LEU A 140 -5.69 22.42 28.01
CA LEU A 140 -5.52 21.26 28.87
C LEU A 140 -6.87 20.54 28.93
N ALA A 141 -6.96 19.32 28.44
CA ALA A 141 -8.15 18.50 28.63
C ALA A 141 -8.02 17.75 29.96
N ASP A 142 -8.78 18.18 30.95
CA ASP A 142 -8.78 17.54 32.28
C ASP A 142 -9.32 16.11 32.25
N ASN A 143 -10.18 15.78 31.28
CA ASN A 143 -10.80 14.46 31.12
C ASN A 143 -10.80 14.02 29.66
N ALA A 144 -9.71 13.41 29.22
CA ALA A 144 -9.69 12.79 27.89
C ALA A 144 -10.53 11.51 27.87
N ILE A 145 -11.50 11.46 26.98
CA ILE A 145 -12.29 10.26 26.69
C ILE A 145 -11.73 9.64 25.43
N LEU A 146 -11.34 8.36 25.52
CA LEU A 146 -10.95 7.60 24.35
C LEU A 146 -12.20 7.19 23.59
N ASP A 147 -12.38 7.74 22.39
CA ASP A 147 -13.46 7.32 21.52
C ASP A 147 -13.22 5.92 20.97
N HIS A 148 -14.28 5.14 20.90
CA HIS A 148 -14.27 3.85 20.26
C HIS A 148 -14.21 4.03 18.74
N TYR A 149 -13.32 3.30 18.08
CA TYR A 149 -13.29 3.22 16.63
C TYR A 149 -14.22 2.12 16.16
N THR A 150 -15.31 2.50 15.54
CA THR A 150 -16.18 1.55 14.85
C THR A 150 -15.56 1.27 13.47
N LEU A 151 -14.96 0.10 13.31
CA LEU A 151 -14.46 -0.34 12.02
C LEU A 151 -15.55 -0.79 11.07
N LEU A 152 -16.71 -1.09 11.58
CA LEU A 152 -17.65 -1.89 10.84
C LEU A 152 -19.05 -1.38 11.02
N VAL A 153 -19.73 -1.48 9.94
CA VAL A 153 -21.10 -1.20 9.67
C VAL A 153 -21.98 -1.31 10.91
N GLN A 154 -22.66 -0.21 11.20
CA GLN A 154 -23.81 -0.24 12.08
C GLN A 154 -24.86 -1.14 11.44
N ASN A 155 -25.06 -2.31 11.98
CA ASN A 155 -26.29 -3.04 11.72
C ASN A 155 -27.44 -2.28 12.38
N ASP A 156 -28.47 -1.96 11.59
CA ASP A 156 -29.70 -1.30 12.06
C ASP A 156 -30.50 -2.11 13.11
N SER A 157 -29.98 -3.24 13.54
CA SER A 157 -30.64 -4.10 14.53
C SER A 157 -29.61 -4.68 15.48
N ASP A 158 -29.52 -4.12 16.68
CA ASP A 158 -29.01 -4.74 17.94
C ASP A 158 -27.73 -5.58 17.93
N SER A 159 -26.94 -5.63 16.85
CA SER A 159 -25.64 -6.25 16.85
C SER A 159 -24.56 -5.19 17.07
N GLU A 160 -23.81 -5.36 18.13
CA GLU A 160 -22.59 -4.60 18.40
C GLU A 160 -21.65 -4.76 17.21
N GLY A 161 -21.46 -3.67 16.45
CA GLY A 161 -20.45 -3.65 15.39
C GLY A 161 -19.06 -3.92 15.98
N ALA A 162 -18.13 -4.41 15.19
CA ALA A 162 -16.76 -4.62 15.65
C ALA A 162 -16.13 -3.25 16.00
N LEU A 163 -15.86 -3.05 17.25
CA LEU A 163 -15.29 -1.85 17.82
C LEU A 163 -13.81 -2.06 18.10
N LEU A 164 -12.97 -1.11 17.69
CA LEU A 164 -11.61 -1.00 18.19
C LEU A 164 -11.62 -0.12 19.44
N GLU A 165 -11.24 -0.68 20.57
CA GLU A 165 -11.10 0.08 21.83
C GLU A 165 -9.91 1.04 21.78
N ILE A 166 -8.89 0.70 20.99
CA ILE A 166 -7.71 1.52 20.69
C ILE A 166 -7.40 1.42 19.18
N PRO A 167 -6.66 2.33 18.58
CA PRO A 167 -6.37 2.30 17.14
C PRO A 167 -5.33 1.23 16.77
N TRP A 168 -5.58 0.00 17.18
CA TRP A 168 -4.75 -1.17 16.90
C TRP A 168 -5.60 -2.35 16.46
N LEU A 169 -5.27 -2.91 15.30
CA LEU A 169 -5.88 -4.11 14.74
C LEU A 169 -4.82 -5.21 14.64
N ILE A 170 -5.08 -6.31 15.30
CA ILE A 170 -4.12 -7.41 15.37
C ILE A 170 -4.16 -8.22 14.07
N SER A 171 -2.99 -8.48 13.50
CA SER A 171 -2.84 -9.38 12.36
C SER A 171 -2.33 -10.74 12.83
N CYS A 172 -3.14 -11.77 12.63
CA CYS A 172 -2.79 -13.14 12.96
C CYS A 172 -2.23 -13.85 11.74
N GLN A 173 -0.97 -13.60 11.44
CA GLN A 173 -0.25 -14.38 10.42
C GLN A 173 0.16 -15.77 10.93
N THR A 174 0.20 -15.95 12.25
CA THR A 174 0.41 -17.22 12.93
C THR A 174 -0.82 -17.51 13.79
N THR A 175 -1.31 -18.74 13.76
CA THR A 175 -2.37 -19.22 14.64
C THR A 175 -2.01 -18.94 16.10
N LEU A 176 -2.71 -17.99 16.72
CA LEU A 176 -2.74 -17.90 18.18
C LEU A 176 -3.30 -19.23 18.69
N GLY A 177 -2.78 -19.73 19.79
CA GLY A 177 -3.34 -20.92 20.43
C GLY A 177 -4.83 -20.68 20.73
N SER A 178 -5.67 -21.70 20.55
CA SER A 178 -7.12 -21.56 20.69
C SER A 178 -7.56 -20.96 22.03
N GLU A 179 -6.82 -21.19 23.11
CA GLU A 179 -7.11 -20.62 24.44
C GLU A 179 -6.82 -19.13 24.57
N GLU A 180 -5.78 -18.63 23.89
CA GLU A 180 -5.46 -17.17 23.89
C GLU A 180 -6.43 -16.40 23.01
N TRP A 181 -7.01 -17.07 22.02
CA TRP A 181 -7.89 -16.48 21.03
C TRP A 181 -9.32 -16.27 21.52
N ASP A 182 -9.83 -17.18 22.36
CA ASP A 182 -11.19 -17.09 22.90
C ASP A 182 -11.38 -15.94 23.88
N GLU A 183 -10.30 -15.43 24.47
CA GLU A 183 -10.34 -14.27 25.37
C GLU A 183 -10.30 -12.91 24.64
N VAL A 184 -10.00 -12.90 23.34
CA VAL A 184 -9.86 -11.66 22.57
C VAL A 184 -11.23 -11.19 22.06
N VAL A 185 -11.77 -10.17 22.66
CA VAL A 185 -13.03 -9.52 22.23
C VAL A 185 -12.81 -8.63 21.00
N ALA A 186 -11.60 -8.09 20.83
CA ALA A 186 -11.27 -7.22 19.70
C ALA A 186 -11.29 -7.97 18.35
N PRO A 187 -11.66 -7.29 17.26
CA PRO A 187 -11.53 -7.83 15.92
C PRO A 187 -10.07 -8.07 15.55
N ALA A 188 -9.82 -9.07 14.72
CA ALA A 188 -8.50 -9.35 14.20
C ALA A 188 -8.52 -9.66 12.71
N ILE A 189 -7.36 -9.55 12.07
CA ILE A 189 -7.16 -9.98 10.68
C ILE A 189 -6.68 -11.42 10.71
N VAL A 190 -7.43 -12.31 10.09
CA VAL A 190 -7.14 -13.75 10.06
C VAL A 190 -7.20 -14.29 8.63
N ARG A 191 -6.51 -15.40 8.36
CA ARG A 191 -6.58 -16.10 7.05
C ARG A 191 -7.53 -17.31 7.04
N SER A 192 -7.88 -17.79 8.20
CA SER A 192 -8.78 -18.96 8.37
C SER A 192 -9.46 -18.87 9.73
N GLU A 193 -10.56 -19.62 9.91
CA GLU A 193 -11.28 -19.70 11.20
C GLU A 193 -11.67 -18.32 11.76
N THR A 194 -12.56 -17.62 11.02
CA THR A 194 -13.05 -16.30 11.38
C THR A 194 -14.09 -16.38 12.50
N ARG A 195 -14.00 -15.43 13.44
CA ARG A 195 -15.09 -15.05 14.34
C ARG A 195 -15.95 -13.99 13.66
N THR A 196 -17.16 -13.76 14.18
CA THR A 196 -18.11 -12.78 13.62
C THR A 196 -17.55 -11.36 13.51
N ASN A 197 -16.62 -10.98 14.38
CA ASN A 197 -16.03 -9.64 14.41
C ASN A 197 -14.71 -9.54 13.61
N ASP A 198 -14.18 -10.65 13.11
CA ASP A 198 -12.89 -10.66 12.44
C ASP A 198 -12.97 -10.20 10.98
N LEU A 199 -11.83 -9.80 10.45
CA LEU A 199 -11.61 -9.50 9.04
C LEU A 199 -10.83 -10.64 8.40
N LEU A 200 -11.36 -11.20 7.31
CA LEU A 200 -10.68 -12.27 6.57
C LEU A 200 -9.69 -11.67 5.58
N LEU A 201 -8.42 -12.02 5.70
CA LEU A 201 -7.40 -11.69 4.72
C LEU A 201 -7.44 -12.68 3.56
N VAL A 202 -7.76 -12.18 2.39
CA VAL A 202 -7.96 -12.97 1.17
C VAL A 202 -6.77 -12.74 0.23
N GLY A 203 -5.89 -13.72 0.21
CA GLY A 203 -4.82 -13.83 -0.78
C GLY A 203 -5.18 -14.81 -1.90
N LYS A 204 -4.18 -15.24 -2.66
CA LYS A 204 -4.37 -16.14 -3.80
C LYS A 204 -4.96 -17.51 -3.41
N LYS A 205 -4.53 -18.02 -2.26
CA LYS A 205 -5.00 -19.31 -1.74
C LYS A 205 -6.44 -19.20 -1.21
N GLU A 206 -6.67 -18.22 -0.36
CA GLU A 206 -7.94 -18.01 0.31
C GLU A 206 -9.04 -17.60 -0.67
N PHE A 207 -8.70 -16.92 -1.76
CA PHE A 207 -9.67 -16.52 -2.79
C PHE A 207 -10.37 -17.73 -3.43
N ALA A 208 -9.66 -18.84 -3.63
CA ALA A 208 -10.23 -20.07 -4.16
C ALA A 208 -11.13 -20.80 -3.13
N GLU A 209 -10.80 -20.69 -1.84
CA GLU A 209 -11.44 -21.40 -0.73
C GLU A 209 -12.48 -20.54 0.02
N SER A 210 -12.47 -19.22 -0.18
CA SER A 210 -13.20 -18.24 0.64
C SER A 210 -14.73 -18.26 0.54
N ILE A 211 -15.30 -19.13 -0.27
CA ILE A 211 -16.76 -19.18 -0.49
C ILE A 211 -17.56 -19.41 0.80
N ASP A 212 -17.02 -20.20 1.72
CA ASP A 212 -17.72 -20.58 2.96
C ASP A 212 -17.42 -19.63 4.14
N PHE A 213 -16.25 -18.97 4.15
CA PHE A 213 -15.82 -18.10 5.24
C PHE A 213 -16.43 -16.69 5.19
N VAL A 214 -16.80 -16.22 4.01
CA VAL A 214 -17.32 -14.87 3.76
C VAL A 214 -18.59 -14.54 4.56
N ARG A 215 -19.36 -15.55 4.94
CA ARG A 215 -20.63 -15.35 5.66
C ARG A 215 -20.49 -15.15 7.17
N ASN A 216 -19.32 -15.47 7.74
CA ASN A 216 -19.11 -15.49 9.19
C ASN A 216 -18.14 -14.44 9.69
N CYS A 217 -17.77 -13.46 8.87
CA CYS A 217 -16.84 -12.39 9.26
C CYS A 217 -17.46 -11.02 9.02
N SER A 218 -16.91 -10.01 9.68
CA SER A 218 -17.34 -8.62 9.56
C SER A 218 -16.90 -7.95 8.28
N GLY A 219 -15.91 -8.50 7.59
CA GLY A 219 -15.41 -7.94 6.34
C GLY A 219 -14.23 -8.72 5.76
N LEU A 220 -13.81 -8.29 4.59
CA LEU A 220 -12.72 -8.89 3.83
C LEU A 220 -11.60 -7.87 3.59
N ILE A 221 -10.39 -8.37 3.54
CA ILE A 221 -9.21 -7.62 3.10
C ILE A 221 -8.62 -8.34 1.89
N LEU A 222 -8.76 -7.76 0.69
CA LEU A 222 -8.16 -8.32 -0.52
C LEU A 222 -6.68 -7.92 -0.58
N ASP A 223 -5.79 -8.91 -0.50
CA ASP A 223 -4.35 -8.71 -0.60
C ASP A 223 -3.88 -8.74 -2.06
N ILE A 224 -3.82 -7.58 -2.69
CA ILE A 224 -3.36 -7.48 -4.09
C ILE A 224 -1.86 -7.76 -4.25
N THR A 225 -1.09 -7.83 -3.18
CA THR A 225 0.35 -8.13 -3.27
C THR A 225 0.62 -9.61 -3.55
N GLU A 226 -0.35 -10.47 -3.28
CA GLU A 226 -0.27 -11.90 -3.58
C GLU A 226 -0.67 -12.24 -5.03
N PHE A 227 -1.14 -11.24 -5.78
CA PHE A 227 -1.56 -11.40 -7.17
C PHE A 227 -0.68 -10.56 -8.10
N PRO A 228 0.60 -10.89 -8.25
CA PRO A 228 1.46 -10.17 -9.17
C PRO A 228 0.92 -10.28 -10.59
N GLY A 229 0.82 -9.16 -11.27
CA GLY A 229 0.39 -9.10 -12.67
C GLY A 229 -1.11 -8.91 -12.90
N LEU A 230 -1.96 -8.84 -11.86
CA LEU A 230 -3.36 -8.48 -12.06
C LEU A 230 -3.50 -7.01 -12.49
N ASP A 231 -4.32 -6.80 -13.51
CA ASP A 231 -4.77 -5.46 -13.87
C ASP A 231 -5.94 -4.99 -12.99
N ASP A 232 -6.30 -3.74 -13.13
CA ASP A 232 -7.37 -3.13 -12.34
C ASP A 232 -8.73 -3.76 -12.63
N SER A 233 -8.97 -4.24 -13.87
CA SER A 233 -10.24 -4.91 -14.26
C SER A 233 -10.37 -6.29 -13.62
N GLU A 234 -9.27 -6.99 -13.46
CA GLU A 234 -9.24 -8.29 -12.78
C GLU A 234 -9.49 -8.13 -11.28
N ILE A 235 -8.90 -7.10 -10.67
CA ILE A 235 -9.18 -6.75 -9.26
C ILE A 235 -10.65 -6.35 -9.10
N GLU A 236 -11.22 -5.56 -10.01
CA GLU A 236 -12.64 -5.23 -10.02
C GLU A 236 -13.52 -6.49 -10.07
N ALA A 237 -13.21 -7.42 -10.97
CA ALA A 237 -13.94 -8.68 -11.07
C ALA A 237 -13.87 -9.52 -9.78
N MET A 238 -12.71 -9.53 -9.10
CA MET A 238 -12.55 -10.19 -7.80
C MET A 238 -13.43 -9.51 -6.73
N VAL A 239 -13.42 -8.20 -6.65
CA VAL A 239 -14.25 -7.41 -5.72
C VAL A 239 -15.74 -7.67 -5.95
N ILE A 240 -16.20 -7.65 -7.21
CA ILE A 240 -17.59 -7.96 -7.56
C ILE A 240 -17.95 -9.37 -7.13
N SER A 241 -17.07 -10.34 -7.38
CA SER A 241 -17.28 -11.74 -6.96
C SER A 241 -17.38 -11.86 -5.44
N MET A 242 -16.55 -11.13 -4.69
CA MET A 242 -16.60 -11.11 -3.23
C MET A 242 -17.89 -10.47 -2.73
N ARG A 243 -18.26 -9.28 -3.22
CA ARG A 243 -19.51 -8.58 -2.85
C ARG A 243 -20.76 -9.43 -3.05
N SER A 244 -20.82 -10.19 -4.14
CA SER A 244 -21.97 -11.06 -4.44
C SER A 244 -22.21 -12.18 -3.41
N ARG A 245 -21.24 -12.47 -2.56
CA ARG A 245 -21.24 -13.57 -1.59
C ARG A 245 -21.29 -13.08 -0.14
N MET A 246 -21.14 -11.78 0.07
CA MET A 246 -21.14 -11.16 1.40
C MET A 246 -22.53 -10.64 1.77
N ASP A 247 -22.74 -10.45 3.08
CA ASP A 247 -23.85 -9.65 3.56
C ASP A 247 -23.64 -8.17 3.16
N ASN A 248 -24.73 -7.48 2.85
CA ASN A 248 -24.69 -6.10 2.35
C ASN A 248 -23.96 -5.11 3.27
N ASN A 249 -23.71 -5.50 4.50
CA ASN A 249 -23.12 -4.67 5.54
C ASN A 249 -21.65 -4.97 5.84
N ALA A 250 -21.06 -5.99 5.22
CA ALA A 250 -19.65 -6.32 5.44
C ALA A 250 -18.72 -5.38 4.68
N ILE A 251 -17.63 -4.94 5.32
CA ILE A 251 -16.66 -4.04 4.70
C ILE A 251 -15.69 -4.79 3.78
N ILE A 252 -15.20 -4.10 2.77
CA ILE A 252 -14.12 -4.58 1.90
C ILE A 252 -12.98 -3.57 1.93
N LEU A 253 -11.81 -4.05 2.36
CA LEU A 253 -10.57 -3.28 2.36
C LEU A 253 -9.62 -3.83 1.30
N LEU A 254 -8.75 -2.97 0.77
CA LEU A 254 -7.70 -3.36 -0.16
C LEU A 254 -6.35 -3.30 0.55
N ARG A 255 -5.59 -4.40 0.55
CA ARG A 255 -4.25 -4.44 1.12
C ARG A 255 -3.21 -4.30 0.02
N GLY A 256 -2.33 -3.32 0.17
CA GLY A 256 -1.27 -3.05 -0.79
C GLY A 256 -0.07 -2.37 -0.15
N ARG A 257 1.00 -2.16 -0.93
CA ARG A 257 2.29 -1.64 -0.44
C ARG A 257 2.35 -0.13 -0.53
N ILE A 258 3.12 0.47 0.37
CA ILE A 258 3.33 1.93 0.46
C ILE A 258 3.99 2.53 -0.81
N ASP A 259 4.79 1.77 -1.51
CA ASP A 259 5.43 2.20 -2.77
C ASP A 259 4.42 2.33 -3.94
N ARG A 260 3.21 1.78 -3.78
CA ARG A 260 2.12 1.85 -4.76
C ARG A 260 0.83 2.43 -4.16
N ILE A 261 0.96 3.25 -3.15
CA ILE A 261 -0.18 3.78 -2.39
C ILE A 261 -1.18 4.54 -3.26
N GLU A 262 -0.73 5.24 -4.28
CA GLU A 262 -1.60 5.99 -5.21
C GLU A 262 -2.53 5.04 -5.98
N ARG A 263 -2.00 3.91 -6.47
CA ARG A 263 -2.81 2.88 -7.11
C ARG A 263 -3.82 2.27 -6.14
N VAL A 264 -3.36 1.93 -4.92
CA VAL A 264 -4.22 1.36 -3.88
C VAL A 264 -5.38 2.30 -3.57
N PHE A 265 -5.10 3.58 -3.34
CA PHE A 265 -6.14 4.55 -3.01
C PHE A 265 -7.05 4.87 -4.21
N ARG A 266 -6.52 4.91 -5.43
CA ARG A 266 -7.35 5.04 -6.63
C ARG A 266 -8.34 3.88 -6.73
N LEU A 267 -7.87 2.63 -6.60
CA LEU A 267 -8.75 1.45 -6.61
C LEU A 267 -9.79 1.48 -5.49
N VAL A 268 -9.42 1.92 -4.30
CA VAL A 268 -10.37 2.10 -3.19
C VAL A 268 -11.48 3.07 -3.56
N MET A 269 -11.17 4.15 -4.27
CA MET A 269 -12.16 5.14 -4.70
C MET A 269 -12.98 4.64 -5.89
N ASP A 270 -12.33 4.12 -6.92
CA ASP A 270 -12.98 3.68 -8.17
C ASP A 270 -13.92 2.49 -7.95
N LEU A 271 -13.55 1.56 -7.05
CA LEU A 271 -14.34 0.37 -6.70
C LEU A 271 -15.27 0.60 -5.49
N GLU A 272 -15.34 1.81 -4.97
CA GLU A 272 -16.16 2.17 -3.80
C GLU A 272 -15.91 1.27 -2.59
N LEU A 273 -14.62 0.92 -2.32
CA LEU A 273 -14.25 0.13 -1.16
C LEU A 273 -14.26 0.97 0.12
N ASP A 274 -14.29 0.31 1.27
CA ASP A 274 -14.38 0.98 2.57
C ASP A 274 -13.04 1.53 3.07
N GLY A 275 -11.94 1.08 2.48
CA GLY A 275 -10.63 1.61 2.83
C GLY A 275 -9.47 0.73 2.37
N ALA A 276 -8.28 1.00 2.93
CA ALA A 276 -7.04 0.32 2.60
C ALA A 276 -6.22 -0.08 3.83
N VAL A 277 -5.50 -1.19 3.70
CA VAL A 277 -4.39 -1.59 4.58
C VAL A 277 -3.09 -1.38 3.82
N VAL A 278 -2.24 -0.50 4.33
CA VAL A 278 -1.00 -0.08 3.67
C VAL A 278 0.20 -0.74 4.35
N ILE A 279 0.85 -1.65 3.65
CA ILE A 279 2.07 -2.32 4.11
C ILE A 279 3.22 -1.33 4.03
N CYS A 280 3.84 -1.02 5.17
CA CYS A 280 4.94 -0.06 5.27
C CYS A 280 6.33 -0.67 5.13
N SER A 281 6.47 -1.97 5.34
CA SER A 281 7.72 -2.68 5.07
C SER A 281 8.00 -2.78 3.58
N THR A 282 9.25 -2.59 3.17
CA THR A 282 9.69 -2.70 1.77
C THR A 282 10.92 -3.61 1.68
N PRO A 283 11.16 -4.27 0.51
CA PRO A 283 12.32 -5.14 0.34
C PRO A 283 13.68 -4.47 0.58
N SER A 284 13.76 -3.16 0.35
CA SER A 284 14.97 -2.36 0.61
C SER A 284 15.03 -1.81 2.02
N GLY A 285 14.08 -2.15 2.88
CA GLY A 285 13.87 -1.53 4.17
C GLY A 285 13.15 -0.19 4.08
N SER A 286 12.45 0.20 5.13
CA SER A 286 11.75 1.48 5.22
C SER A 286 11.91 2.12 6.59
N ARG A 287 11.82 3.45 6.63
CA ARG A 287 11.65 4.22 7.85
C ARG A 287 10.21 4.68 7.93
N LEU A 288 9.49 4.36 8.99
CA LEU A 288 8.06 4.68 9.11
C LEU A 288 7.78 6.17 8.99
N ALA A 289 8.69 7.01 9.47
CA ALA A 289 8.57 8.46 9.31
C ALA A 289 8.40 8.91 7.86
N SER A 290 8.98 8.18 6.88
CA SER A 290 8.86 8.47 5.45
C SER A 290 7.49 8.08 4.87
N SER A 291 6.75 7.20 5.54
CA SER A 291 5.41 6.78 5.11
C SER A 291 4.35 7.86 5.35
N LEU A 292 4.55 8.71 6.37
CA LEU A 292 3.58 9.72 6.76
C LEU A 292 3.25 10.73 5.64
N PRO A 293 4.24 11.35 4.95
CA PRO A 293 3.93 12.26 3.85
C PRO A 293 3.33 11.53 2.65
N LYS A 294 3.76 10.31 2.34
CA LYS A 294 3.20 9.52 1.23
C LYS A 294 1.71 9.24 1.45
N ILE A 295 1.34 8.77 2.65
CA ILE A 295 -0.06 8.52 3.01
C ILE A 295 -0.85 9.83 2.95
N GLY A 296 -0.36 10.89 3.57
CA GLY A 296 -1.06 12.17 3.62
C GLY A 296 -1.27 12.80 2.24
N LEU A 297 -0.26 12.78 1.38
CA LEU A 297 -0.34 13.30 0.02
C LEU A 297 -1.27 12.47 -0.86
N ALA A 298 -1.11 11.14 -0.86
CA ALA A 298 -1.96 10.26 -1.64
C ALA A 298 -3.42 10.29 -1.16
N SER A 299 -3.66 10.31 0.15
CA SER A 299 -5.00 10.43 0.73
C SER A 299 -5.70 11.72 0.30
N LYS A 300 -4.97 12.85 0.32
CA LYS A 300 -5.50 14.13 -0.14
C LYS A 300 -5.73 14.15 -1.65
N ALA A 301 -4.78 13.65 -2.44
CA ALA A 301 -4.88 13.64 -3.90
C ALA A 301 -6.05 12.80 -4.39
N MET A 302 -6.34 11.68 -3.73
CA MET A 302 -7.42 10.76 -4.08
C MET A 302 -8.74 11.02 -3.33
N GLY A 303 -8.81 11.99 -2.43
CA GLY A 303 -10.03 12.31 -1.67
C GLY A 303 -10.39 11.31 -0.56
N ILE A 304 -9.48 10.41 -0.19
CA ILE A 304 -9.70 9.39 0.86
C ILE A 304 -10.08 10.06 2.19
N SER A 305 -9.33 11.09 2.59
CA SER A 305 -9.56 11.80 3.85
C SER A 305 -10.92 12.51 3.95
N GLU A 306 -11.52 12.86 2.79
CA GLU A 306 -12.79 13.56 2.73
C GLU A 306 -14.00 12.62 2.74
N THR A 307 -13.77 11.37 2.35
CA THR A 307 -14.84 10.35 2.21
C THR A 307 -15.01 9.47 3.44
N GLY A 308 -14.22 9.68 4.49
CA GLY A 308 -14.29 8.89 5.73
C GLY A 308 -13.87 7.42 5.58
N LYS A 309 -13.13 7.10 4.51
CA LYS A 309 -12.63 5.74 4.28
C LYS A 309 -11.50 5.39 5.24
N PHE A 310 -11.41 4.13 5.62
CA PHE A 310 -10.38 3.64 6.53
C PHE A 310 -9.00 3.60 5.87
N VAL A 311 -7.99 4.08 6.57
CA VAL A 311 -6.59 3.93 6.19
C VAL A 311 -5.85 3.30 7.35
N MET A 312 -5.39 2.07 7.17
CA MET A 312 -4.66 1.34 8.20
C MET A 312 -3.20 1.19 7.81
N LEU A 313 -2.32 1.40 8.77
CA LEU A 313 -0.88 1.33 8.61
C LEU A 313 -0.39 -0.04 9.08
N GLU A 314 0.09 -0.89 8.18
CA GLU A 314 0.60 -2.21 8.56
C GLU A 314 2.11 -2.17 8.81
N ILE A 315 2.50 -2.65 9.99
CA ILE A 315 3.87 -2.75 10.47
C ILE A 315 4.18 -4.19 10.91
N ASP A 316 5.45 -4.53 11.06
CA ASP A 316 5.95 -5.88 11.38
C ASP A 316 6.38 -6.06 12.85
N PHE A 317 6.17 -5.05 13.68
CA PHE A 317 6.44 -5.08 15.13
C PHE A 317 5.21 -4.63 15.93
N GLU A 318 5.19 -4.92 17.22
CA GLU A 318 4.10 -4.53 18.13
C GLU A 318 4.20 -3.04 18.46
N PRO A 319 3.14 -2.23 18.23
CA PRO A 319 3.19 -0.79 18.42
C PRO A 319 3.09 -0.39 19.89
N GLU A 320 3.68 0.73 20.23
CA GLU A 320 3.44 1.45 21.48
C GLU A 320 2.25 2.42 21.35
N ALA A 321 1.74 2.90 22.47
CA ALA A 321 0.67 3.90 22.50
C ALA A 321 1.00 5.16 21.69
N LYS A 322 2.26 5.58 21.76
CA LYS A 322 2.79 6.73 21.01
C LYS A 322 2.72 6.51 19.50
N ASP A 323 3.05 5.32 19.00
CA ASP A 323 3.03 4.98 17.58
C ASP A 323 1.62 5.07 17.01
N MET A 324 0.64 4.58 17.77
CA MET A 324 -0.78 4.67 17.39
C MET A 324 -1.23 6.12 17.24
N LEU A 325 -0.86 6.98 18.18
CA LEU A 325 -1.20 8.40 18.13
C LEU A 325 -0.51 9.13 16.98
N ILE A 326 0.72 8.76 16.64
CA ILE A 326 1.44 9.30 15.48
C ILE A 326 0.75 8.89 14.17
N ALA A 327 0.33 7.62 14.07
CA ALA A 327 -0.42 7.13 12.92
C ALA A 327 -1.75 7.87 12.75
N VAL A 328 -2.53 8.01 13.82
CA VAL A 328 -3.80 8.77 13.81
C VAL A 328 -3.56 10.24 13.44
N ALA A 329 -2.56 10.88 14.03
CA ALA A 329 -2.19 12.26 13.73
C ALA A 329 -1.81 12.47 12.26
N SER A 330 -1.42 11.40 11.58
CA SER A 330 -1.03 11.41 10.15
C SER A 330 -2.18 11.06 9.21
N GLY A 331 -3.40 10.83 9.75
CA GLY A 331 -4.60 10.53 8.98
C GLY A 331 -4.89 9.04 8.84
N CYS A 332 -4.18 8.17 9.57
CA CYS A 332 -4.51 6.75 9.61
C CYS A 332 -5.64 6.49 10.63
N THR A 333 -6.44 5.46 10.37
CA THR A 333 -7.50 5.02 11.28
C THR A 333 -6.92 4.15 12.40
N ALA A 334 -6.02 3.26 12.07
CA ALA A 334 -5.40 2.33 13.00
C ALA A 334 -4.04 1.83 12.50
N ILE A 335 -3.27 1.23 13.40
CA ILE A 335 -2.10 0.40 13.05
C ILE A 335 -2.56 -1.06 12.98
N VAL A 336 -2.04 -1.78 11.99
CA VAL A 336 -2.16 -3.23 11.85
C VAL A 336 -0.80 -3.84 12.16
N SER A 337 -0.74 -4.76 13.11
CA SER A 337 0.53 -5.41 13.46
C SER A 337 0.33 -6.81 14.03
N PRO A 338 1.38 -7.66 14.03
CA PRO A 338 1.35 -8.89 14.78
C PRO A 338 1.28 -8.61 16.29
N HIS A 339 0.75 -9.57 17.04
CA HIS A 339 0.86 -9.61 18.50
C HIS A 339 2.02 -10.52 18.88
N MET A 340 2.90 -10.01 19.74
CA MET A 340 4.18 -10.66 20.08
C MET A 340 4.10 -11.56 21.33
N GLY A 341 2.90 -11.80 21.85
CA GLY A 341 2.63 -12.72 22.95
C GLY A 341 2.11 -12.06 24.23
N GLY A 342 1.54 -12.89 25.10
CA GLY A 342 0.85 -12.46 26.32
C GLY A 342 -0.66 -12.25 26.10
N SER A 343 -1.38 -11.80 27.13
CA SER A 343 -2.82 -11.52 27.03
C SER A 343 -3.07 -10.25 26.25
N VAL A 344 -3.75 -10.37 25.11
CA VAL A 344 -4.18 -9.26 24.27
C VAL A 344 -5.05 -8.28 25.05
N HIS A 345 -5.98 -8.78 25.84
CA HIS A 345 -6.86 -7.95 26.67
C HIS A 345 -6.08 -7.05 27.63
N SER A 346 -5.15 -7.63 28.38
CA SER A 346 -4.30 -6.86 29.29
C SER A 346 -3.46 -5.81 28.55
N LYS A 347 -2.98 -6.14 27.36
CA LYS A 347 -2.20 -5.21 26.53
C LYS A 347 -3.07 -4.03 26.07
N ILE A 348 -4.28 -4.29 25.59
CA ILE A 348 -5.24 -3.24 25.18
C ILE A 348 -5.56 -2.32 26.35
N GLU A 349 -5.79 -2.87 27.56
CA GLU A 349 -6.03 -2.04 28.74
C GLU A 349 -4.86 -1.12 29.10
N VAL A 350 -3.63 -1.65 29.06
CA VAL A 350 -2.41 -0.88 29.35
C VAL A 350 -2.24 0.23 28.33
N LEU A 351 -2.25 -0.12 27.04
CA LEU A 351 -2.11 0.84 25.95
C LEU A 351 -3.23 1.89 25.95
N GLY A 352 -4.46 1.49 26.27
CA GLY A 352 -5.59 2.44 26.40
C GLY A 352 -5.40 3.44 27.55
N LYS A 353 -4.77 3.03 28.65
CA LYS A 353 -4.40 3.97 29.75
C LYS A 353 -3.30 4.93 29.32
N GLU A 354 -2.30 4.45 28.61
CA GLU A 354 -1.20 5.26 28.09
C GLU A 354 -1.70 6.27 27.05
N ILE A 355 -2.55 5.84 26.11
CA ILE A 355 -3.16 6.71 25.09
C ILE A 355 -3.94 7.84 25.77
N ARG A 356 -4.76 7.54 26.79
CA ARG A 356 -5.47 8.57 27.55
C ARG A 356 -4.53 9.54 28.27
N GLY A 357 -3.39 9.03 28.78
CA GLY A 357 -2.33 9.86 29.35
C GLY A 357 -1.79 10.85 28.31
N TRP A 358 -1.38 10.36 27.16
CA TRP A 358 -0.88 11.18 26.06
C TRP A 358 -1.91 12.20 25.56
N MET A 359 -3.19 11.81 25.41
CA MET A 359 -4.26 12.71 24.98
C MET A 359 -4.42 13.88 25.95
N ARG A 360 -4.33 13.60 27.25
CA ARG A 360 -4.36 14.63 28.31
C ARG A 360 -3.17 15.58 28.19
N ASP A 361 -1.98 15.03 28.00
CA ASP A 361 -0.73 15.82 27.87
C ASP A 361 -0.73 16.69 26.60
N ILE A 362 -1.33 16.18 25.51
CA ILE A 362 -1.52 16.93 24.26
C ILE A 362 -2.63 17.98 24.39
N GLY A 363 -3.56 17.81 25.31
CA GLY A 363 -4.71 18.72 25.48
C GLY A 363 -5.84 18.44 24.49
N VAL A 364 -6.14 17.16 24.20
CA VAL A 364 -7.27 16.76 23.34
C VAL A 364 -8.20 15.82 24.10
N ASP A 365 -9.49 15.98 23.87
CA ASP A 365 -10.56 15.19 24.45
C ASP A 365 -10.97 13.99 23.57
N ARG A 366 -10.64 14.03 22.29
CA ARG A 366 -10.95 12.99 21.30
C ARG A 366 -9.72 12.65 20.49
N ILE A 367 -9.53 11.38 20.18
CA ILE A 367 -8.37 10.90 19.45
C ILE A 367 -8.34 11.43 18.00
N ASP A 368 -9.48 11.61 17.37
CA ASP A 368 -9.63 12.17 16.02
C ASP A 368 -9.24 13.66 15.91
N ARG A 369 -9.09 14.33 17.05
CA ARG A 369 -8.61 15.72 17.09
C ARG A 369 -7.09 15.86 17.11
N ILE A 370 -6.38 14.74 17.29
CA ILE A 370 -4.93 14.71 17.15
C ILE A 370 -4.60 14.84 15.65
N GLY A 371 -3.71 15.75 15.33
CA GLY A 371 -3.36 15.99 13.94
C GLY A 371 -1.86 16.23 13.78
N ARG A 372 -1.44 16.39 12.55
CA ARG A 372 -0.03 16.62 12.18
C ARG A 372 0.61 17.81 12.91
N ARG A 373 -0.18 18.79 13.35
CA ARG A 373 0.26 19.91 14.19
C ARG A 373 0.84 19.47 15.54
N ASN A 374 0.42 18.31 16.03
CA ASN A 374 0.88 17.74 17.28
C ASN A 374 2.14 16.88 17.13
N LEU A 375 2.67 16.74 15.93
CA LEU A 375 3.88 15.96 15.65
C LEU A 375 5.09 16.87 15.46
N ARG A 376 6.24 16.44 16.03
CA ARG A 376 7.55 17.06 15.82
C ARG A 376 8.59 15.98 15.55
N ALA A 377 9.50 16.26 14.64
CA ALA A 377 10.70 15.45 14.46
C ALA A 377 11.75 15.84 15.50
N ASN A 378 12.41 14.85 16.09
CA ASN A 378 13.45 15.07 17.10
C ASN A 378 14.83 15.39 16.48
N ASP A 379 15.03 14.97 15.24
CA ASP A 379 16.27 15.17 14.50
C ASP A 379 16.01 15.69 13.08
N TYR A 380 17.08 16.13 12.43
CA TYR A 380 17.02 16.75 11.10
C TYR A 380 16.62 15.75 10.01
N ASP A 381 17.12 14.52 10.07
CA ASP A 381 16.86 13.49 9.05
C ASP A 381 15.39 13.10 9.07
N THR A 382 14.84 12.86 10.26
CA THR A 382 13.41 12.59 10.43
C THR A 382 12.54 13.75 9.97
N ALA A 383 12.94 15.01 10.27
CA ALA A 383 12.21 16.16 9.77
C ALA A 383 12.24 16.25 8.24
N ALA A 384 13.39 15.95 7.63
CA ALA A 384 13.55 15.95 6.18
C ALA A 384 12.68 14.88 5.48
N ILE A 385 12.65 13.65 5.97
CA ILE A 385 11.90 12.56 5.33
C ILE A 385 10.39 12.58 5.64
N SER A 386 9.98 13.11 6.81
CA SER A 386 8.57 13.16 7.23
C SER A 386 7.87 14.47 6.88
N GLY A 387 8.62 15.53 6.60
CA GLY A 387 8.11 16.90 6.44
C GLY A 387 7.47 17.45 7.73
N LEU A 388 7.80 16.90 8.89
CA LEU A 388 7.39 17.42 10.18
C LEU A 388 8.27 18.61 10.58
N ARG A 389 7.74 19.44 11.47
CA ARG A 389 8.54 20.49 12.09
C ARG A 389 9.59 19.86 13.02
N LEU A 390 10.80 20.35 12.95
CA LEU A 390 11.84 19.96 13.91
C LEU A 390 11.53 20.58 15.27
N VAL A 391 11.82 19.87 16.35
CA VAL A 391 11.70 20.37 17.72
C VAL A 391 12.49 21.69 17.86
N GLY A 392 11.87 22.72 18.42
CA GLY A 392 12.45 24.06 18.53
C GLY A 392 12.34 24.96 17.28
N TYR A 393 11.70 24.47 16.22
CA TYR A 393 11.44 25.25 15.01
C TYR A 393 9.94 25.43 14.78
N GLU A 394 9.53 26.67 14.50
CA GLU A 394 8.12 26.98 14.24
C GLU A 394 7.65 26.61 12.82
N ARG A 395 8.57 26.46 11.88
CA ARG A 395 8.27 26.18 10.46
C ARG A 395 8.92 24.89 10.00
N PRO A 396 8.30 24.16 9.05
CA PRO A 396 8.95 23.03 8.39
C PRO A 396 10.25 23.45 7.69
N LEU A 397 11.16 22.52 7.51
CA LEU A 397 12.41 22.77 6.77
C LEU A 397 12.10 23.13 5.32
N LYS A 398 12.85 24.10 4.77
CA LYS A 398 12.60 24.67 3.42
C LYS A 398 12.61 23.65 2.28
N MET A 399 13.28 22.52 2.44
CA MET A 399 13.37 21.46 1.42
C MET A 399 12.00 20.93 0.96
N TRP A 400 10.96 21.05 1.79
CA TRP A 400 9.60 20.58 1.47
C TRP A 400 8.72 21.64 0.82
N LEU A 401 9.16 22.90 0.80
CA LEU A 401 8.43 23.98 0.16
C LEU A 401 8.73 24.09 -1.34
N GLU A 402 9.79 23.43 -1.83
CA GLU A 402 10.21 23.43 -3.23
C GLU A 402 9.68 22.25 -4.03
N LEU A 403 9.02 21.27 -3.38
CA LEU A 403 8.46 20.06 -3.98
C LEU A 403 6.91 20.07 -4.03
N GLY A 404 6.29 21.20 -3.69
CA GLY A 404 4.84 21.37 -3.69
C GLY A 404 4.33 22.18 -4.87
#